data_8c63ebcf88001cd266d5e534d2b5cde9
#
_entry.id   8c63ebcf88001cd266d5e534d2b5cde9
#
_cell.length_a   1.000
_cell.length_b   1.000
_cell.length_c   1.000
_cell.angle_alpha   90.00
_cell.angle_beta   90.00
_cell.angle_gamma   90.00
#
_symmetry.space_group_name_H-M   'P 1'
#
loop_
_entity.id
_entity.type
_entity.pdbx_description
1 polymer ?
#
loop_
_entity_poly.entity_id
_entity_poly.type
_entity_poly.pdbx_seq_one_letter_code
_entity_poly.pdbx_strand_id
1 'polypeptide(L)'
;MFCAASAQAERVIKFGHIAPTQIDDKPFPMHQAALAFAEHVEKETGGEIKVEVFPLGQLGNERSMLEQVQFGTLDMMDCTTAVMSNLIPQVGLLDLFFLFPDKEVAYKVLADEEFKTVMDALMPPMGLIPIGYAENEMRDFGVRDRTITSPEQMQGVRVRVMNSPVFLESFRAMGANPVGIPFPELYTALQQGAVDMQENPIPTSVMMKFPEVAKYLTRSSHSLTCLYKMVSRPVWESLTPEQQKIFLDAAKIAEDINRSKNTEMRTELEKLAQEKFGATIADLTPEERSAFHDAVQPVHEKFADQAGVIPNDPRFGTWAGKRYYDMIVAKVNQYSN
;
A
#
# COMPACT_ATOMS: atom_id res chain seq x y z
N MET A 1 -17.96 -49.56 16.20
CA MET A 1 -16.83 -49.10 15.44
C MET A 1 -16.70 -47.61 15.69
N PHE A 2 -15.86 -47.21 16.64
CA PHE A 2 -15.58 -45.79 16.90
C PHE A 2 -14.59 -45.34 15.84
N CYS A 3 -15.02 -44.49 14.88
CA CYS A 3 -14.10 -43.70 14.07
C CYS A 3 -13.39 -42.71 15.01
N ALA A 4 -12.14 -42.98 15.34
CA ALA A 4 -11.27 -41.97 15.92
C ALA A 4 -11.07 -40.91 14.84
N ALA A 5 -11.74 -39.76 14.99
CA ALA A 5 -11.34 -38.56 14.28
C ALA A 5 -9.90 -38.28 14.71
N SER A 6 -8.94 -38.47 13.79
CA SER A 6 -7.59 -37.97 14.02
C SER A 6 -7.70 -36.47 14.21
N ALA A 7 -7.44 -35.98 15.40
CA ALA A 7 -7.23 -34.56 15.62
C ALA A 7 -6.05 -34.17 14.75
N GLN A 8 -6.32 -33.57 13.58
CA GLN A 8 -5.30 -33.01 12.73
C GLN A 8 -4.69 -31.84 13.53
N ALA A 9 -3.37 -31.82 13.66
CA ALA A 9 -2.71 -30.78 14.43
C ALA A 9 -3.06 -29.43 13.81
N GLU A 10 -3.58 -28.50 14.62
CA GLU A 10 -3.86 -27.11 14.24
C GLU A 10 -2.61 -26.50 13.60
N ARG A 11 -2.73 -26.03 12.37
CA ARG A 11 -1.65 -25.34 11.67
C ARG A 11 -1.77 -23.84 11.90
N VAL A 12 -0.73 -23.23 12.46
CA VAL A 12 -0.68 -21.78 12.69
C VAL A 12 0.02 -21.11 11.51
N ILE A 13 -0.61 -20.08 10.94
CA ILE A 13 -0.10 -19.19 9.90
C ILE A 13 0.11 -17.81 10.53
N LYS A 14 1.34 -17.29 10.46
CA LYS A 14 1.69 -15.97 10.98
C LYS A 14 1.48 -14.90 9.91
N PHE A 15 0.63 -13.93 10.21
CA PHE A 15 0.30 -12.82 9.33
C PHE A 15 0.79 -11.49 9.91
N GLY A 16 1.82 -10.89 9.28
CA GLY A 16 2.41 -9.61 9.71
C GLY A 16 1.89 -8.40 8.94
N HIS A 17 1.66 -7.28 9.62
CA HIS A 17 1.40 -5.98 9.01
C HIS A 17 1.91 -4.81 9.86
N ILE A 18 2.06 -3.61 9.26
CA ILE A 18 2.62 -2.43 9.92
C ILE A 18 1.58 -1.50 10.58
N ALA A 19 0.30 -1.71 10.30
CA ALA A 19 -0.76 -0.86 10.84
C ALA A 19 -1.00 -1.13 12.33
N PRO A 20 -1.41 -0.11 13.10
CA PRO A 20 -1.85 -0.30 14.49
C PRO A 20 -3.17 -1.08 14.55
N THR A 21 -3.50 -1.59 15.75
CA THR A 21 -4.77 -2.30 15.98
C THR A 21 -5.94 -1.33 16.01
N GLN A 22 -5.74 -0.20 16.70
CA GLN A 22 -6.72 0.87 16.88
C GLN A 22 -6.01 2.16 17.22
N ILE A 23 -6.70 3.28 17.07
CA ILE A 23 -6.25 4.59 17.54
C ILE A 23 -7.42 5.27 18.26
N ASP A 24 -7.16 5.69 19.49
CA ASP A 24 -8.20 5.98 20.48
C ASP A 24 -9.14 4.73 20.54
N ASP A 25 -10.43 4.85 20.50
CA ASP A 25 -11.34 3.70 20.54
C ASP A 25 -11.78 3.22 19.12
N LYS A 26 -11.09 3.69 18.05
CA LYS A 26 -11.43 3.34 16.66
C LYS A 26 -10.50 2.27 16.13
N PRO A 27 -11.02 1.11 15.72
CA PRO A 27 -10.21 0.07 15.09
C PRO A 27 -9.64 0.54 13.75
N PHE A 28 -8.38 0.18 13.47
CA PHE A 28 -7.74 0.55 12.20
C PHE A 28 -8.24 -0.33 11.06
N PRO A 29 -8.69 0.21 9.92
CA PRO A 29 -9.31 -0.55 8.83
C PRO A 29 -8.49 -1.76 8.37
N MET A 30 -7.18 -1.57 8.14
CA MET A 30 -6.29 -2.66 7.73
C MET A 30 -6.22 -3.78 8.76
N HIS A 31 -6.20 -3.45 10.06
CA HIS A 31 -6.18 -4.47 11.11
C HIS A 31 -7.52 -5.22 11.19
N GLN A 32 -8.65 -4.52 11.05
CA GLN A 32 -9.96 -5.17 10.97
C GLN A 32 -10.04 -6.14 9.78
N ALA A 33 -9.54 -5.73 8.63
CA ALA A 33 -9.46 -6.57 7.44
C ALA A 33 -8.59 -7.82 7.67
N ALA A 34 -7.45 -7.66 8.36
CA ALA A 34 -6.58 -8.79 8.71
C ALA A 34 -7.26 -9.77 9.69
N LEU A 35 -8.01 -9.26 10.68
CA LEU A 35 -8.77 -10.10 11.60
C LEU A 35 -9.92 -10.84 10.89
N ALA A 36 -10.63 -10.17 9.99
CA ALA A 36 -11.70 -10.80 9.21
C ALA A 36 -11.17 -11.90 8.28
N PHE A 37 -9.99 -11.68 7.69
CA PHE A 37 -9.27 -12.71 6.94
C PHE A 37 -9.00 -13.93 7.83
N ALA A 38 -8.43 -13.71 9.01
CA ALA A 38 -8.10 -14.77 9.95
C ALA A 38 -9.33 -15.56 10.40
N GLU A 39 -10.39 -14.86 10.79
CA GLU A 39 -11.67 -15.47 11.20
C GLU A 39 -12.29 -16.33 10.10
N HIS A 40 -12.29 -15.81 8.84
CA HIS A 40 -12.83 -16.56 7.72
C HIS A 40 -12.05 -17.84 7.44
N VAL A 41 -10.71 -17.77 7.42
CA VAL A 41 -9.86 -18.95 7.21
C VAL A 41 -10.07 -19.98 8.30
N GLU A 42 -10.06 -19.59 9.58
CA GLU A 42 -10.25 -20.51 10.69
C GLU A 42 -11.61 -21.19 10.63
N LYS A 43 -12.68 -20.42 10.37
CA LYS A 43 -14.04 -20.92 10.26
C LYS A 43 -14.21 -21.91 9.11
N GLU A 44 -13.81 -21.53 7.89
CA GLU A 44 -14.07 -22.34 6.69
C GLU A 44 -13.13 -23.57 6.59
N THR A 45 -11.99 -23.56 7.30
CA THR A 45 -11.16 -24.75 7.46
C THR A 45 -11.58 -25.64 8.64
N GLY A 46 -12.66 -25.29 9.35
CA GLY A 46 -13.11 -26.04 10.54
C GLY A 46 -12.10 -26.06 11.68
N GLY A 47 -11.21 -25.04 11.77
CA GLY A 47 -10.15 -24.92 12.77
C GLY A 47 -8.86 -25.68 12.41
N GLU A 48 -8.75 -26.27 11.22
CA GLU A 48 -7.48 -26.89 10.77
C GLU A 48 -6.36 -25.87 10.60
N ILE A 49 -6.72 -24.64 10.15
CA ILE A 49 -5.77 -23.54 9.95
C ILE A 49 -6.21 -22.35 10.80
N LYS A 50 -5.33 -21.90 11.67
CA LYS A 50 -5.45 -20.67 12.43
C LYS A 50 -4.49 -19.61 11.89
N VAL A 51 -4.98 -18.40 11.67
CA VAL A 51 -4.14 -17.26 11.27
C VAL A 51 -3.92 -16.35 12.48
N GLU A 52 -2.68 -16.21 12.91
CA GLU A 52 -2.29 -15.29 13.97
C GLU A 52 -1.81 -13.97 13.38
N VAL A 53 -2.50 -12.87 13.70
CA VAL A 53 -2.23 -11.53 13.17
C VAL A 53 -1.26 -10.77 14.08
N PHE A 54 -0.17 -10.28 13.51
CA PHE A 54 0.89 -9.52 14.18
C PHE A 54 0.93 -8.08 13.64
N PRO A 55 0.29 -7.11 14.34
CA PRO A 55 0.24 -5.70 13.93
C PRO A 55 1.52 -4.94 14.26
N LEU A 56 1.58 -3.65 13.86
CA LEU A 56 2.60 -2.67 14.26
C LEU A 56 4.05 -3.09 13.94
N GLY A 57 4.24 -3.97 12.97
CA GLY A 57 5.58 -4.45 12.65
C GLY A 57 6.22 -5.31 13.75
N GLN A 58 5.43 -6.03 14.55
CA GLN A 58 5.92 -6.93 15.60
C GLN A 58 6.88 -8.00 15.08
N LEU A 59 6.73 -8.39 13.82
CA LEU A 59 7.62 -9.37 13.16
C LEU A 59 8.76 -8.72 12.36
N GLY A 60 8.89 -7.40 12.43
CA GLY A 60 9.89 -6.61 11.71
C GLY A 60 9.25 -5.43 10.97
N ASN A 61 10.08 -4.52 10.45
CA ASN A 61 9.57 -3.51 9.54
C ASN A 61 9.14 -4.16 8.21
N GLU A 62 8.40 -3.41 7.39
CA GLU A 62 7.77 -3.93 6.17
C GLU A 62 8.76 -4.58 5.20
N ARG A 63 9.96 -3.98 5.03
CA ARG A 63 11.03 -4.55 4.20
C ARG A 63 11.55 -5.87 4.76
N SER A 64 11.82 -5.92 6.06
CA SER A 64 12.28 -7.15 6.72
C SER A 64 11.23 -8.26 6.63
N MET A 65 9.94 -7.95 6.81
CA MET A 65 8.86 -8.93 6.65
C MET A 65 8.76 -9.41 5.19
N LEU A 66 8.91 -8.52 4.20
CA LEU A 66 8.92 -8.89 2.78
C LEU A 66 10.03 -9.91 2.47
N GLU A 67 11.24 -9.66 2.95
CA GLU A 67 12.37 -10.58 2.82
C GLU A 67 12.08 -11.93 3.52
N GLN A 68 11.47 -11.90 4.70
CA GLN A 68 11.08 -13.13 5.42
C GLN A 68 10.01 -13.94 4.65
N VAL A 69 9.00 -13.31 4.07
CA VAL A 69 7.99 -14.01 3.25
C VAL A 69 8.63 -14.56 1.98
N GLN A 70 9.52 -13.81 1.34
CA GLN A 70 10.27 -14.24 0.17
C GLN A 70 11.05 -15.54 0.44
N PHE A 71 11.70 -15.64 1.60
CA PHE A 71 12.48 -16.82 1.99
C PHE A 71 11.66 -17.90 2.73
N GLY A 72 10.36 -17.66 2.95
CA GLY A 72 9.47 -18.62 3.62
C GLY A 72 9.68 -18.74 5.13
N THR A 73 10.33 -17.77 5.78
CA THR A 73 10.50 -17.72 7.25
C THR A 73 9.38 -16.97 7.96
N LEU A 74 8.57 -16.20 7.21
CA LEU A 74 7.27 -15.66 7.60
C LEU A 74 6.23 -16.17 6.60
N ASP A 75 5.05 -16.54 7.09
CA ASP A 75 4.02 -17.20 6.30
C ASP A 75 3.30 -16.25 5.36
N MET A 76 2.89 -15.07 5.84
CA MET A 76 2.20 -14.07 5.04
C MET A 76 2.31 -12.65 5.61
N MET A 77 2.07 -11.66 4.76
CA MET A 77 2.08 -10.25 5.14
C MET A 77 1.20 -9.39 4.21
N ASP A 78 0.87 -8.19 4.70
CA ASP A 78 0.48 -7.07 3.83
C ASP A 78 1.71 -6.20 3.57
N CYS A 79 1.99 -5.90 2.29
CA CYS A 79 3.13 -5.09 1.87
C CYS A 79 2.71 -4.02 0.86
N THR A 80 3.19 -2.78 1.06
CA THR A 80 2.98 -1.69 0.11
C THR A 80 3.75 -1.92 -1.19
N THR A 81 3.16 -1.50 -2.31
CA THR A 81 3.84 -1.44 -3.62
C THR A 81 5.15 -0.66 -3.53
N ALA A 82 5.16 0.41 -2.74
CA ALA A 82 6.32 1.25 -2.52
C ALA A 82 7.53 0.49 -1.95
N VAL A 83 7.34 -0.33 -0.92
CA VAL A 83 8.42 -1.15 -0.36
C VAL A 83 8.75 -2.32 -1.27
N MET A 84 7.74 -2.94 -1.88
CA MET A 84 7.89 -4.05 -2.82
C MET A 84 8.71 -3.66 -4.06
N SER A 85 8.65 -2.41 -4.50
CA SER A 85 9.38 -1.90 -5.68
C SER A 85 10.90 -2.03 -5.59
N ASN A 86 11.44 -2.20 -4.37
CA ASN A 86 12.87 -2.48 -4.18
C ASN A 86 13.25 -3.90 -4.61
N LEU A 87 12.29 -4.82 -4.60
CA LEU A 87 12.48 -6.21 -5.04
C LEU A 87 11.95 -6.44 -6.46
N ILE A 88 10.83 -5.80 -6.78
CA ILE A 88 10.13 -5.92 -8.06
C ILE A 88 9.89 -4.50 -8.62
N PRO A 89 10.86 -3.92 -9.36
CA PRO A 89 10.78 -2.53 -9.82
C PRO A 89 9.51 -2.20 -10.61
N GLN A 90 8.95 -3.18 -11.34
CA GLN A 90 7.74 -3.00 -12.14
C GLN A 90 6.52 -2.63 -11.28
N VAL A 91 6.44 -3.16 -10.05
CA VAL A 91 5.36 -2.83 -9.10
C VAL A 91 5.39 -1.35 -8.71
N GLY A 92 6.58 -0.75 -8.68
CA GLY A 92 6.75 0.67 -8.39
C GLY A 92 6.13 1.62 -9.42
N LEU A 93 5.82 1.14 -10.63
CA LEU A 93 5.12 1.96 -11.63
C LEU A 93 3.71 2.37 -11.17
N LEU A 94 3.09 1.60 -10.27
CA LEU A 94 1.80 1.95 -9.67
C LEU A 94 1.90 3.13 -8.70
N ASP A 95 3.08 3.41 -8.18
CA ASP A 95 3.33 4.47 -7.22
C ASP A 95 3.71 5.81 -7.87
N LEU A 96 3.80 5.87 -9.20
CA LEU A 96 4.12 7.10 -9.92
C LEU A 96 3.09 8.19 -9.59
N PHE A 97 3.61 9.37 -9.23
CA PHE A 97 2.77 10.47 -8.77
C PHE A 97 1.88 10.98 -9.90
N PHE A 98 0.61 11.20 -9.59
CA PHE A 98 -0.43 11.63 -10.53
C PHE A 98 -0.70 10.66 -11.69
N LEU A 99 -0.28 9.39 -11.55
CA LEU A 99 -0.60 8.34 -12.53
C LEU A 99 -2.12 8.12 -12.62
N PHE A 100 -2.80 8.09 -11.49
CA PHE A 100 -4.24 7.93 -11.40
C PHE A 100 -4.91 9.29 -11.13
N PRO A 101 -5.95 9.68 -11.90
CA PRO A 101 -6.69 10.92 -11.67
C PRO A 101 -7.46 10.88 -10.35
N ASP A 102 -8.02 9.71 -10.01
CA ASP A 102 -8.77 9.44 -8.80
C ASP A 102 -8.70 7.95 -8.43
N LYS A 103 -9.26 7.60 -7.27
CA LYS A 103 -9.24 6.23 -6.75
C LYS A 103 -10.16 5.28 -7.52
N GLU A 104 -11.26 5.75 -8.07
CA GLU A 104 -12.22 4.94 -8.83
C GLU A 104 -11.59 4.41 -10.11
N VAL A 105 -10.84 5.26 -10.82
CA VAL A 105 -10.05 4.84 -12.00
C VAL A 105 -8.98 3.83 -11.58
N ALA A 106 -8.27 4.09 -10.49
CA ALA A 106 -7.26 3.17 -9.99
C ALA A 106 -7.85 1.78 -9.68
N TYR A 107 -9.01 1.73 -9.00
CA TYR A 107 -9.68 0.47 -8.67
C TYR A 107 -10.08 -0.33 -9.92
N LYS A 108 -10.57 0.36 -10.97
CA LYS A 108 -10.88 -0.31 -12.23
C LYS A 108 -9.64 -0.87 -12.92
N VAL A 109 -8.52 -0.15 -12.89
CA VAL A 109 -7.23 -0.63 -13.42
C VAL A 109 -6.74 -1.85 -12.65
N LEU A 110 -6.77 -1.79 -11.30
CA LEU A 110 -6.32 -2.89 -10.45
C LEU A 110 -7.21 -4.14 -10.57
N ALA A 111 -8.50 -3.96 -10.89
CA ALA A 111 -9.44 -5.04 -11.12
C ALA A 111 -9.41 -5.58 -12.57
N ASP A 112 -8.69 -4.92 -13.49
CA ASP A 112 -8.61 -5.33 -14.89
C ASP A 112 -7.87 -6.67 -15.03
N GLU A 113 -8.43 -7.61 -15.76
CA GLU A 113 -7.91 -8.98 -15.88
C GLU A 113 -6.52 -9.05 -16.55
N GLU A 114 -6.27 -8.20 -17.56
CA GLU A 114 -4.96 -8.14 -18.23
C GLU A 114 -3.91 -7.60 -17.26
N PHE A 115 -4.24 -6.50 -16.53
CA PHE A 115 -3.38 -5.93 -15.52
C PHE A 115 -3.05 -6.95 -14.42
N LYS A 116 -4.07 -7.59 -13.82
CA LYS A 116 -3.89 -8.60 -12.78
C LYS A 116 -3.01 -9.74 -13.24
N THR A 117 -3.24 -10.24 -14.46
CA THR A 117 -2.46 -11.36 -14.99
C THR A 117 -0.97 -11.02 -15.12
N VAL A 118 -0.65 -9.80 -15.56
CA VAL A 118 0.75 -9.35 -15.63
C VAL A 118 1.34 -9.16 -14.22
N MET A 119 0.59 -8.55 -13.30
CA MET A 119 1.01 -8.36 -11.91
C MET A 119 1.26 -9.69 -11.21
N ASP A 120 0.34 -10.63 -11.35
CA ASP A 120 0.45 -11.94 -10.72
C ASP A 120 1.65 -12.75 -11.26
N ALA A 121 2.09 -12.48 -12.49
CA ALA A 121 3.28 -13.11 -13.07
C ALA A 121 4.61 -12.59 -12.48
N LEU A 122 4.62 -11.38 -11.92
CA LEU A 122 5.84 -10.74 -11.39
C LEU A 122 6.30 -11.32 -10.05
N MET A 123 5.38 -11.71 -9.19
CA MET A 123 5.63 -12.02 -7.78
C MET A 123 6.06 -13.48 -7.53
N PRO A 124 5.44 -14.50 -8.15
CA PRO A 124 5.80 -15.89 -7.89
C PRO A 124 7.28 -16.23 -8.11
N PRO A 125 7.97 -15.72 -9.15
CA PRO A 125 9.41 -16.00 -9.31
C PRO A 125 10.25 -15.54 -8.10
N MET A 126 9.75 -14.58 -7.32
CA MET A 126 10.37 -14.05 -6.11
C MET A 126 9.96 -14.78 -4.83
N GLY A 127 9.23 -15.90 -4.92
CA GLY A 127 8.75 -16.63 -3.73
C GLY A 127 7.53 -16.02 -3.07
N LEU A 128 6.90 -15.02 -3.69
CA LEU A 128 5.74 -14.27 -3.19
C LEU A 128 4.49 -14.70 -3.96
N ILE A 129 3.44 -15.10 -3.27
CA ILE A 129 2.16 -15.45 -3.90
C ILE A 129 1.13 -14.38 -3.53
N PRO A 130 0.73 -13.52 -4.48
CA PRO A 130 -0.32 -12.53 -4.23
C PRO A 130 -1.68 -13.24 -4.15
N ILE A 131 -2.44 -12.97 -3.11
CA ILE A 131 -3.78 -13.53 -2.90
C ILE A 131 -4.88 -12.46 -2.84
N GLY A 132 -4.51 -11.19 -2.82
CA GLY A 132 -5.42 -10.05 -2.81
C GLY A 132 -4.66 -8.75 -2.65
N TYR A 133 -5.39 -7.65 -2.72
CA TYR A 133 -4.85 -6.32 -2.47
C TYR A 133 -5.80 -5.52 -1.59
N ALA A 134 -5.26 -4.51 -0.92
CA ALA A 134 -6.03 -3.48 -0.24
C ALA A 134 -5.54 -2.12 -0.73
N GLU A 135 -6.45 -1.16 -0.80
CA GLU A 135 -6.03 0.19 -1.12
C GLU A 135 -5.62 0.91 0.16
N ASN A 136 -4.50 1.59 0.08
CA ASN A 136 -4.24 2.70 0.95
C ASN A 136 -4.71 3.95 0.20
N GLU A 137 -5.82 4.56 0.61
CA GLU A 137 -6.46 5.75 -0.01
C GLU A 137 -5.47 6.70 -0.73
N MET A 138 -5.96 7.63 -1.57
CA MET A 138 -5.10 8.64 -2.20
C MET A 138 -4.31 9.41 -1.15
N ARG A 139 -3.02 9.59 -1.41
CA ARG A 139 -2.05 10.19 -0.50
C ARG A 139 -2.01 11.70 -0.66
N ASP A 140 -1.87 12.38 0.46
CA ASP A 140 -1.96 13.82 0.60
C ASP A 140 -0.75 14.37 1.37
N PHE A 141 -0.43 15.64 1.21
CA PHE A 141 0.67 16.27 1.94
C PHE A 141 0.25 16.65 3.37
N GLY A 142 1.17 16.47 4.33
CA GLY A 142 1.01 16.93 5.70
C GLY A 142 2.30 17.61 6.17
N VAL A 143 2.26 18.91 6.42
CA VAL A 143 3.41 19.77 6.67
C VAL A 143 3.32 20.42 8.05
N ARG A 144 4.46 20.66 8.69
CA ARG A 144 4.53 21.19 10.06
C ARG A 144 4.12 22.65 10.19
N ASP A 145 4.54 23.50 9.26
CA ASP A 145 4.58 24.97 9.44
C ASP A 145 3.79 25.76 8.40
N ARG A 146 3.44 25.19 7.26
CA ARG A 146 2.73 25.87 6.19
C ARG A 146 2.00 24.92 5.25
N THR A 147 1.00 25.45 4.54
CA THR A 147 0.38 24.77 3.40
C THR A 147 1.32 24.81 2.20
N ILE A 148 1.38 23.73 1.44
CA ILE A 148 2.15 23.63 0.19
C ILE A 148 1.17 23.37 -0.95
N THR A 149 1.15 24.30 -1.93
CA THR A 149 0.28 24.26 -3.11
C THR A 149 1.05 24.44 -4.43
N SER A 150 2.39 24.53 -4.38
CA SER A 150 3.22 24.55 -5.60
C SER A 150 4.54 23.82 -5.42
N PRO A 151 5.16 23.32 -6.52
CA PRO A 151 6.47 22.67 -6.46
C PRO A 151 7.57 23.58 -5.90
N GLU A 152 7.51 24.91 -6.15
CA GLU A 152 8.51 25.86 -5.67
C GLU A 152 8.54 25.92 -4.13
N GLN A 153 7.37 25.72 -3.49
CA GLN A 153 7.26 25.67 -2.04
C GLN A 153 7.85 24.39 -1.43
N MET A 154 8.09 23.35 -2.24
CA MET A 154 8.78 22.12 -1.84
C MET A 154 10.29 22.31 -1.69
N GLN A 155 10.86 23.40 -2.23
CA GLN A 155 12.30 23.60 -2.26
C GLN A 155 12.93 23.48 -0.88
N GLY A 156 13.78 22.46 -0.71
CA GLY A 156 14.53 22.22 0.54
C GLY A 156 13.72 21.58 1.68
N VAL A 157 12.43 21.31 1.51
CA VAL A 157 11.60 20.65 2.52
C VAL A 157 12.10 19.23 2.76
N ARG A 158 12.37 18.89 4.02
CA ARG A 158 12.72 17.52 4.43
C ARG A 158 11.41 16.73 4.53
N VAL A 159 11.15 15.88 3.56
CA VAL A 159 9.94 15.07 3.54
C VAL A 159 10.27 13.62 3.90
N ARG A 160 9.55 13.06 4.87
CA ARG A 160 9.59 11.61 5.08
C ARG A 160 8.78 10.91 3.99
N VAL A 161 9.40 9.93 3.37
CA VAL A 161 8.75 9.04 2.41
C VAL A 161 8.91 7.57 2.84
N MET A 162 8.12 6.69 2.24
CA MET A 162 8.37 5.26 2.29
C MET A 162 9.72 4.96 1.61
N ASN A 163 10.37 3.86 1.98
CA ASN A 163 11.63 3.47 1.36
C ASN A 163 11.37 2.94 -0.06
N SER A 164 11.06 3.84 -0.98
CA SER A 164 10.70 3.58 -2.36
C SER A 164 11.50 4.49 -3.31
N PRO A 165 12.15 3.93 -4.33
CA PRO A 165 12.86 4.72 -5.33
C PRO A 165 11.94 5.75 -6.02
N VAL A 166 10.69 5.38 -6.33
CA VAL A 166 9.72 6.28 -6.98
C VAL A 166 9.41 7.48 -6.10
N PHE A 167 9.10 7.26 -4.82
CA PHE A 167 8.80 8.35 -3.88
C PHE A 167 10.01 9.28 -3.70
N LEU A 168 11.21 8.69 -3.52
CA LEU A 168 12.44 9.47 -3.39
C LEU A 168 12.68 10.38 -4.60
N GLU A 169 12.56 9.84 -5.80
CA GLU A 169 12.82 10.61 -7.04
C GLU A 169 11.71 11.63 -7.31
N SER A 170 10.43 11.30 -7.06
CA SER A 170 9.31 12.22 -7.27
C SER A 170 9.43 13.45 -6.38
N PHE A 171 9.75 13.29 -5.10
CA PHE A 171 9.96 14.45 -4.22
C PHE A 171 11.23 15.23 -4.56
N ARG A 172 12.30 14.58 -5.01
CA ARG A 172 13.48 15.29 -5.53
C ARG A 172 13.15 16.12 -6.77
N ALA A 173 12.36 15.56 -7.69
CA ALA A 173 11.93 16.29 -8.89
C ALA A 173 11.11 17.55 -8.55
N MET A 174 10.37 17.53 -7.44
CA MET A 174 9.67 18.70 -6.90
C MET A 174 10.56 19.63 -6.07
N GLY A 175 11.87 19.36 -5.93
CA GLY A 175 12.83 20.19 -5.18
C GLY A 175 12.93 19.90 -3.69
N ALA A 176 12.24 18.90 -3.16
CA ALA A 176 12.31 18.50 -1.77
C ALA A 176 13.55 17.64 -1.46
N ASN A 177 13.83 17.46 -0.16
CA ASN A 177 14.84 16.57 0.39
C ASN A 177 14.17 15.34 1.01
N PRO A 178 13.85 14.29 0.25
CA PRO A 178 13.17 13.11 0.78
C PRO A 178 14.10 12.23 1.61
N VAL A 179 13.54 11.67 2.70
CA VAL A 179 14.21 10.74 3.60
C VAL A 179 13.33 9.51 3.79
N GLY A 180 13.88 8.32 3.49
CA GLY A 180 13.20 7.04 3.70
C GLY A 180 13.22 6.68 5.19
N ILE A 181 12.05 6.65 5.84
CA ILE A 181 11.90 6.27 7.26
C ILE A 181 10.75 5.26 7.36
N PRO A 182 10.92 4.14 8.11
CA PRO A 182 9.85 3.18 8.38
C PRO A 182 8.61 3.85 9.00
N PHE A 183 7.41 3.36 8.65
CA PHE A 183 6.15 3.97 9.09
C PHE A 183 6.01 4.09 10.62
N PRO A 184 6.38 3.09 11.44
CA PRO A 184 6.27 3.20 12.89
C PRO A 184 7.14 4.32 13.52
N GLU A 185 8.19 4.77 12.82
CA GLU A 185 9.12 5.80 13.30
C GLU A 185 8.69 7.22 12.93
N LEU A 186 7.68 7.37 12.05
CA LEU A 186 7.32 8.64 11.42
C LEU A 186 6.87 9.71 12.43
N TYR A 187 5.99 9.36 13.38
CA TYR A 187 5.52 10.33 14.39
C TYR A 187 6.69 10.94 15.16
N THR A 188 7.62 10.12 15.61
CA THR A 188 8.81 10.55 16.34
C THR A 188 9.71 11.44 15.48
N ALA A 189 9.92 11.08 14.21
CA ALA A 189 10.72 11.87 13.29
C ALA A 189 10.13 13.27 13.05
N LEU A 190 8.81 13.38 12.89
CA LEU A 190 8.10 14.66 12.81
C LEU A 190 8.19 15.44 14.11
N GLN A 191 7.94 14.80 15.25
CA GLN A 191 7.97 15.44 16.57
C GLN A 191 9.35 16.02 16.90
N GLN A 192 10.41 15.29 16.60
CA GLN A 192 11.79 15.72 16.80
C GLN A 192 12.28 16.73 15.76
N GLY A 193 11.52 16.97 14.70
CA GLY A 193 11.91 17.86 13.60
C GLY A 193 13.02 17.29 12.72
N ALA A 194 13.21 15.98 12.69
CA ALA A 194 14.08 15.32 11.73
C ALA A 194 13.58 15.51 10.30
N VAL A 195 12.26 15.56 10.12
CA VAL A 195 11.56 15.88 8.88
C VAL A 195 10.52 16.98 9.11
N ASP A 196 10.19 17.73 8.06
CA ASP A 196 9.25 18.85 8.09
C ASP A 196 7.88 18.46 7.53
N MET A 197 7.84 17.37 6.78
CA MET A 197 6.67 16.93 6.01
C MET A 197 6.57 15.41 6.01
N GLN A 198 5.34 14.94 5.95
CA GLN A 198 4.96 13.57 5.63
C GLN A 198 3.92 13.58 4.52
N GLU A 199 3.69 12.43 3.91
CA GLU A 199 2.66 12.20 2.91
C GLU A 199 1.97 10.86 3.19
N ASN A 200 0.69 10.92 3.44
CA ASN A 200 -0.19 9.77 3.68
C ASN A 200 -1.64 10.21 3.40
N PRO A 201 -2.56 9.28 3.22
CA PRO A 201 -3.98 9.63 3.23
C PRO A 201 -4.33 10.40 4.51
N ILE A 202 -5.18 11.44 4.38
CA ILE A 202 -5.62 12.24 5.54
C ILE A 202 -6.21 11.34 6.65
N PRO A 203 -7.07 10.35 6.36
CA PRO A 203 -7.55 9.44 7.40
C PRO A 203 -6.43 8.75 8.17
N THR A 204 -5.45 8.19 7.47
CA THR A 204 -4.27 7.58 8.09
C THR A 204 -3.49 8.59 8.94
N SER A 205 -3.26 9.80 8.42
CA SER A 205 -2.55 10.86 9.14
C SER A 205 -3.25 11.23 10.44
N VAL A 206 -4.58 11.34 10.43
CA VAL A 206 -5.39 11.67 11.61
C VAL A 206 -5.37 10.53 12.63
N MET A 207 -5.57 9.30 12.18
CA MET A 207 -5.51 8.12 13.04
C MET A 207 -4.14 7.97 13.71
N MET A 208 -3.05 8.29 13.00
CA MET A 208 -1.68 8.28 13.53
C MET A 208 -1.31 9.54 14.31
N LYS A 209 -2.26 10.45 14.53
CA LYS A 209 -2.08 11.73 15.24
C LYS A 209 -0.99 12.64 14.62
N PHE A 210 -0.66 12.44 13.35
CA PHE A 210 0.35 13.29 12.68
C PHE A 210 -0.02 14.77 12.67
N PRO A 211 -1.33 15.19 12.62
CA PRO A 211 -1.68 16.61 12.71
C PRO A 211 -1.29 17.29 14.04
N GLU A 212 -0.97 16.55 15.11
CA GLU A 212 -0.40 17.16 16.34
C GLU A 212 0.95 17.83 16.04
N VAL A 213 1.69 17.32 15.07
CA VAL A 213 3.06 17.75 14.73
C VAL A 213 3.22 18.24 13.28
N ALA A 214 2.23 17.98 12.40
CA ALA A 214 2.20 18.39 10.99
C ALA A 214 0.76 18.69 10.57
N LYS A 215 0.26 19.88 10.95
CA LYS A 215 -1.16 20.22 10.90
C LYS A 215 -1.63 20.89 9.60
N TYR A 216 -0.73 21.23 8.69
CA TYR A 216 -1.09 21.81 7.40
C TYR A 216 -1.22 20.71 6.37
N LEU A 217 -2.47 20.34 6.06
CA LEU A 217 -2.79 19.24 5.15
C LEU A 217 -3.19 19.80 3.79
N THR A 218 -2.68 19.22 2.71
CA THR A 218 -3.11 19.56 1.35
C THR A 218 -3.61 18.29 0.66
N ARG A 219 -4.86 18.29 0.20
CA ARG A 219 -5.41 17.21 -0.63
C ARG A 219 -4.77 17.26 -2.01
N SER A 220 -3.55 16.74 -2.08
CA SER A 220 -2.80 16.64 -3.32
C SER A 220 -3.21 15.44 -4.16
N SER A 221 -3.69 14.38 -3.51
CA SER A 221 -4.06 13.12 -4.16
C SER A 221 -3.00 12.67 -5.18
N HIS A 222 -1.72 12.79 -4.79
CA HIS A 222 -0.59 12.66 -5.69
C HIS A 222 -0.22 11.22 -6.02
N SER A 223 -0.59 10.27 -5.17
CA SER A 223 -0.31 8.85 -5.39
C SER A 223 -1.39 7.98 -4.74
N LEU A 224 -1.65 6.82 -5.34
CA LEU A 224 -2.36 5.72 -4.68
C LEU A 224 -1.33 4.63 -4.41
N THR A 225 -1.18 4.23 -3.16
CA THR A 225 -0.34 3.09 -2.80
C THR A 225 -1.20 1.89 -2.47
N CYS A 226 -1.04 0.81 -3.22
CA CYS A 226 -1.70 -0.45 -2.94
C CYS A 226 -0.91 -1.27 -1.91
N LEU A 227 -1.64 -2.08 -1.15
CA LEU A 227 -1.09 -3.10 -0.27
C LEU A 227 -1.41 -4.46 -0.86
N TYR A 228 -0.42 -5.23 -1.17
CA TYR A 228 -0.61 -6.61 -1.57
C TYR A 228 -0.59 -7.53 -0.36
N LYS A 229 -1.62 -8.38 -0.27
CA LYS A 229 -1.65 -9.50 0.65
C LYS A 229 -0.93 -10.67 0.01
N MET A 230 0.18 -11.08 0.63
CA MET A 230 1.07 -12.08 0.07
C MET A 230 1.27 -13.24 1.04
N VAL A 231 1.29 -14.43 0.47
CA VAL A 231 1.64 -15.68 1.14
C VAL A 231 3.00 -16.16 0.62
N SER A 232 3.84 -16.70 1.49
CA SER A 232 5.08 -17.33 1.07
C SER A 232 4.80 -18.55 0.19
N ARG A 233 5.66 -18.77 -0.81
CA ARG A 233 5.50 -19.94 -1.71
C ARG A 233 5.40 -21.27 -0.95
N PRO A 234 6.27 -21.58 0.05
CA PRO A 234 6.16 -22.85 0.77
C PRO A 234 4.83 -23.06 1.47
N VAL A 235 4.27 -21.99 2.05
CA VAL A 235 2.94 -22.04 2.68
C VAL A 235 1.88 -22.30 1.61
N TRP A 236 1.86 -21.52 0.54
CA TRP A 236 0.85 -21.64 -0.52
C TRP A 236 0.84 -23.03 -1.17
N GLU A 237 2.02 -23.57 -1.50
CA GLU A 237 2.15 -24.90 -2.13
C GLU A 237 1.77 -26.05 -1.18
N SER A 238 1.76 -25.81 0.12
CA SER A 238 1.35 -26.80 1.13
C SER A 238 -0.16 -26.81 1.40
N LEU A 239 -0.93 -25.82 0.89
CA LEU A 239 -2.37 -25.77 0.98
C LEU A 239 -3.03 -26.66 -0.07
N THR A 240 -4.13 -27.33 0.28
CA THR A 240 -4.97 -27.99 -0.72
C THR A 240 -5.65 -26.96 -1.63
N PRO A 241 -6.13 -27.35 -2.82
CA PRO A 241 -6.88 -26.44 -3.70
C PRO A 241 -8.09 -25.80 -3.00
N GLU A 242 -8.76 -26.55 -2.14
CA GLU A 242 -9.91 -26.05 -1.33
C GLU A 242 -9.43 -25.00 -0.32
N GLN A 243 -8.31 -25.24 0.38
CA GLN A 243 -7.74 -24.30 1.32
C GLN A 243 -7.22 -23.03 0.60
N GLN A 244 -6.59 -23.19 -0.58
CA GLN A 244 -6.19 -22.04 -1.42
C GLN A 244 -7.40 -21.19 -1.80
N LYS A 245 -8.52 -21.80 -2.17
CA LYS A 245 -9.74 -21.07 -2.46
C LYS A 245 -10.27 -20.31 -1.23
N ILE A 246 -10.24 -20.92 -0.03
CA ILE A 246 -10.64 -20.26 1.22
C ILE A 246 -9.78 -19.01 1.46
N PHE A 247 -8.46 -19.09 1.22
CA PHE A 247 -7.55 -17.94 1.36
C PHE A 247 -7.87 -16.81 0.37
N LEU A 248 -8.20 -17.14 -0.88
CA LEU A 248 -8.62 -16.14 -1.89
C LEU A 248 -9.95 -15.49 -1.51
N ASP A 249 -10.93 -16.27 -1.06
CA ASP A 249 -12.22 -15.75 -0.60
C ASP A 249 -12.04 -14.85 0.64
N ALA A 250 -11.19 -15.26 1.60
CA ALA A 250 -10.85 -14.46 2.78
C ALA A 250 -10.15 -13.15 2.41
N ALA A 251 -9.26 -13.17 1.41
CA ALA A 251 -8.58 -11.98 0.92
C ALA A 251 -9.58 -10.99 0.31
N LYS A 252 -10.57 -11.47 -0.44
CA LYS A 252 -11.64 -10.63 -1.00
C LYS A 252 -12.50 -9.98 0.09
N ILE A 253 -12.87 -10.73 1.13
CA ILE A 253 -13.60 -10.19 2.29
C ILE A 253 -12.78 -9.10 2.97
N ALA A 254 -11.48 -9.33 3.19
CA ALA A 254 -10.58 -8.36 3.80
C ALA A 254 -10.45 -7.08 2.96
N GLU A 255 -10.36 -7.21 1.63
CA GLU A 255 -10.35 -6.08 0.69
C GLU A 255 -11.62 -5.22 0.82
N ASP A 256 -12.80 -5.84 0.79
CA ASP A 256 -14.09 -5.15 0.87
C ASP A 256 -14.26 -4.43 2.22
N ILE A 257 -13.82 -5.05 3.32
CA ILE A 257 -13.82 -4.42 4.65
C ILE A 257 -12.87 -3.22 4.70
N ASN A 258 -11.64 -3.36 4.21
CA ASN A 258 -10.68 -2.25 4.21
C ASN A 258 -11.21 -1.06 3.42
N ARG A 259 -11.76 -1.29 2.24
CA ARG A 259 -12.32 -0.26 1.35
C ARG A 259 -13.52 0.45 1.98
N SER A 260 -14.50 -0.31 2.50
CA SER A 260 -15.70 0.27 3.11
C SER A 260 -15.35 1.11 4.35
N LYS A 261 -14.47 0.60 5.21
CA LYS A 261 -14.07 1.29 6.44
C LYS A 261 -13.28 2.57 6.17
N ASN A 262 -12.35 2.56 5.24
CA ASN A 262 -11.64 3.78 4.84
C ASN A 262 -12.61 4.85 4.31
N THR A 263 -13.57 4.45 3.48
CA THR A 263 -14.58 5.38 2.93
C THR A 263 -15.51 5.94 4.02
N GLU A 264 -16.03 5.08 4.90
CA GLU A 264 -16.92 5.46 6.00
C GLU A 264 -16.26 6.47 6.95
N MET A 265 -14.98 6.27 7.26
CA MET A 265 -14.27 7.07 8.26
C MET A 265 -13.71 8.39 7.71
N ARG A 266 -13.60 8.57 6.40
CA ARG A 266 -12.89 9.71 5.80
C ARG A 266 -13.43 11.06 6.27
N THR A 267 -14.74 11.31 6.09
CA THR A 267 -15.37 12.60 6.44
C THR A 267 -15.27 12.91 7.93
N GLU A 268 -15.46 11.88 8.76
CA GLU A 268 -15.36 12.05 10.22
C GLU A 268 -13.92 12.37 10.64
N LEU A 269 -12.93 11.70 10.06
CA LEU A 269 -11.52 11.90 10.39
C LEU A 269 -11.00 13.24 9.88
N GLU A 270 -11.47 13.73 8.72
CA GLU A 270 -11.14 15.08 8.25
C GLU A 270 -11.71 16.17 9.18
N LYS A 271 -12.96 15.98 9.64
CA LYS A 271 -13.56 16.86 10.66
C LYS A 271 -12.76 16.82 11.97
N LEU A 272 -12.36 15.61 12.42
CA LEU A 272 -11.56 15.44 13.62
C LEU A 272 -10.18 16.13 13.49
N ALA A 273 -9.57 16.10 12.30
CA ALA A 273 -8.33 16.83 12.04
C ALA A 273 -8.46 18.31 12.34
N GLN A 274 -9.55 18.92 11.89
CA GLN A 274 -9.80 20.35 12.10
C GLN A 274 -10.19 20.66 13.55
N GLU A 275 -11.13 19.93 14.13
CA GLU A 275 -11.71 20.24 15.45
C GLU A 275 -10.77 19.88 16.62
N LYS A 276 -10.11 18.72 16.57
CA LYS A 276 -9.25 18.25 17.66
C LYS A 276 -7.80 18.73 17.54
N PHE A 277 -7.26 18.74 16.32
CA PHE A 277 -5.86 19.06 16.10
C PHE A 277 -5.63 20.47 15.55
N GLY A 278 -6.70 21.22 15.23
CA GLY A 278 -6.59 22.55 14.62
C GLY A 278 -5.92 22.51 13.25
N ALA A 279 -6.10 21.40 12.51
CA ALA A 279 -5.48 21.24 11.21
C ALA A 279 -6.15 22.17 10.18
N THR A 280 -5.34 22.72 9.29
CA THR A 280 -5.79 23.39 8.08
C THR A 280 -5.79 22.36 6.95
N ILE A 281 -6.91 22.23 6.23
CA ILE A 281 -7.02 21.37 5.06
C ILE A 281 -7.25 22.25 3.84
N ALA A 282 -6.35 22.18 2.86
CA ALA A 282 -6.44 22.90 1.59
C ALA A 282 -6.59 21.93 0.42
N ASP A 283 -7.26 22.38 -0.63
CA ASP A 283 -7.34 21.66 -1.90
C ASP A 283 -6.40 22.33 -2.92
N LEU A 284 -5.84 21.54 -3.83
CA LEU A 284 -5.12 22.07 -4.99
C LEU A 284 -6.14 22.50 -6.06
N THR A 285 -5.93 23.68 -6.64
CA THR A 285 -6.61 24.03 -7.88
C THR A 285 -6.15 23.13 -9.03
N PRO A 286 -6.89 23.06 -10.15
CA PRO A 286 -6.44 22.31 -11.33
C PRO A 286 -5.06 22.75 -11.83
N GLU A 287 -4.77 24.06 -11.79
CA GLU A 287 -3.51 24.64 -12.22
C GLU A 287 -2.35 24.23 -11.29
N GLU A 288 -2.57 24.29 -9.96
CA GLU A 288 -1.59 23.86 -8.96
C GLU A 288 -1.31 22.36 -9.10
N ARG A 289 -2.36 21.53 -9.29
CA ARG A 289 -2.21 20.09 -9.52
C ARG A 289 -1.42 19.81 -10.81
N SER A 290 -1.68 20.57 -11.90
CA SER A 290 -0.95 20.44 -13.16
C SER A 290 0.54 20.76 -12.97
N ALA A 291 0.87 21.81 -12.21
CA ALA A 291 2.25 22.18 -11.93
C ALA A 291 3.03 21.05 -11.23
N PHE A 292 2.41 20.39 -10.25
CA PHE A 292 3.01 19.23 -9.58
C PHE A 292 3.14 18.03 -10.52
N HIS A 293 2.12 17.75 -11.35
CA HIS A 293 2.17 16.69 -12.37
C HIS A 293 3.33 16.91 -13.35
N ASP A 294 3.48 18.12 -13.85
CA ASP A 294 4.53 18.47 -14.82
C ASP A 294 5.95 18.32 -14.20
N ALA A 295 6.09 18.67 -12.92
CA ALA A 295 7.36 18.53 -12.21
C ALA A 295 7.82 17.07 -12.09
N VAL A 296 6.92 16.10 -12.07
CA VAL A 296 7.24 14.67 -11.91
C VAL A 296 7.26 13.88 -13.23
N GLN A 297 6.89 14.47 -14.37
CA GLN A 297 6.93 13.78 -15.68
C GLN A 297 8.27 13.12 -16.01
N PRO A 298 9.44 13.74 -15.74
CA PRO A 298 10.73 13.10 -15.98
C PRO A 298 10.92 11.81 -15.15
N VAL A 299 10.23 11.71 -14.01
CA VAL A 299 10.27 10.50 -13.16
C VAL A 299 9.48 9.37 -13.81
N HIS A 300 8.33 9.66 -14.42
CA HIS A 300 7.55 8.67 -15.17
C HIS A 300 8.39 8.05 -16.29
N GLU A 301 9.04 8.88 -17.13
CA GLU A 301 9.89 8.42 -18.20
C GLU A 301 11.05 7.55 -17.69
N LYS A 302 11.76 8.05 -16.66
CA LYS A 302 12.87 7.33 -16.03
C LYS A 302 12.47 5.95 -15.54
N PHE A 303 11.37 5.84 -14.80
CA PHE A 303 10.96 4.56 -14.22
C PHE A 303 10.32 3.62 -15.25
N ALA A 304 9.63 4.14 -16.26
CA ALA A 304 9.15 3.34 -17.38
C ALA A 304 10.32 2.62 -18.09
N ASP A 305 11.42 3.32 -18.32
CA ASP A 305 12.61 2.76 -18.97
C ASP A 305 13.38 1.80 -18.03
N GLN A 306 13.46 2.12 -16.75
CA GLN A 306 14.23 1.37 -15.75
C GLN A 306 13.50 0.12 -15.18
N ALA A 307 12.20 0.00 -15.39
CA ALA A 307 11.43 -1.12 -14.85
C ALA A 307 11.89 -2.51 -15.37
N GLY A 308 12.83 -2.53 -16.31
CA GLY A 308 13.50 -3.74 -16.76
C GLY A 308 12.59 -4.66 -17.59
N VAL A 309 12.96 -5.92 -17.64
CA VAL A 309 12.23 -6.94 -18.41
C VAL A 309 11.33 -7.72 -17.46
N ILE A 310 10.04 -7.78 -17.78
CA ILE A 310 9.12 -8.71 -17.12
C ILE A 310 9.52 -10.14 -17.54
N PRO A 311 9.64 -11.08 -16.60
CA PRO A 311 9.99 -12.47 -16.91
C PRO A 311 9.12 -13.02 -18.03
N ASN A 312 9.73 -13.85 -18.88
CA ASN A 312 9.03 -14.46 -20.01
C ASN A 312 7.89 -15.34 -19.49
N ASP A 313 6.66 -14.87 -19.63
CA ASP A 313 5.46 -15.63 -19.34
C ASP A 313 4.90 -16.17 -20.66
N PRO A 314 4.60 -17.47 -20.78
CA PRO A 314 4.05 -18.05 -22.01
C PRO A 314 2.78 -17.36 -22.52
N ARG A 315 2.04 -16.70 -21.63
CA ARG A 315 0.81 -15.95 -21.95
C ARG A 315 1.08 -14.59 -22.59
N PHE A 316 2.21 -13.94 -22.28
CA PHE A 316 2.49 -12.55 -22.68
C PHE A 316 3.81 -12.38 -23.41
N GLY A 317 4.70 -13.38 -23.41
CA GLY A 317 6.06 -13.24 -23.89
C GLY A 317 6.91 -12.33 -22.99
N THR A 318 7.98 -11.78 -23.54
CA THR A 318 8.87 -10.87 -22.82
C THR A 318 8.39 -9.44 -22.98
N TRP A 319 8.08 -8.76 -21.85
CA TRP A 319 7.70 -7.35 -21.84
C TRP A 319 8.84 -6.49 -21.31
N ALA A 320 9.20 -5.44 -22.04
CA ALA A 320 10.02 -4.36 -21.48
C ALA A 320 9.17 -3.51 -20.51
N GLY A 321 9.81 -2.91 -19.51
CA GLY A 321 9.14 -2.08 -18.51
C GLY A 321 8.30 -0.96 -19.11
N LYS A 322 8.81 -0.32 -20.19
CA LYS A 322 8.03 0.69 -20.92
C LYS A 322 6.70 0.16 -21.45
N ARG A 323 6.64 -1.05 -21.97
CA ARG A 323 5.39 -1.65 -22.46
C ARG A 323 4.40 -1.87 -21.31
N TYR A 324 4.90 -2.24 -20.14
CA TYR A 324 4.07 -2.38 -18.94
C TYR A 324 3.51 -1.02 -18.49
N TYR A 325 4.35 0.02 -18.46
CA TYR A 325 3.91 1.39 -18.19
C TYR A 325 2.86 1.85 -19.21
N ASP A 326 3.11 1.66 -20.50
CA ASP A 326 2.18 2.05 -21.57
C ASP A 326 0.82 1.32 -21.42
N MET A 327 0.81 0.05 -20.99
CA MET A 327 -0.42 -0.69 -20.67
C MET A 327 -1.15 -0.04 -19.50
N ILE A 328 -0.47 0.29 -18.41
CA ILE A 328 -1.09 0.95 -17.25
C ILE A 328 -1.73 2.28 -17.70
N VAL A 329 -1.00 3.11 -18.41
CA VAL A 329 -1.50 4.41 -18.92
C VAL A 329 -2.70 4.23 -19.86
N ALA A 330 -2.67 3.22 -20.73
CA ALA A 330 -3.80 2.92 -21.60
C ALA A 330 -5.06 2.52 -20.80
N LYS A 331 -4.91 1.72 -19.74
CA LYS A 331 -6.02 1.36 -18.84
C LYS A 331 -6.52 2.57 -18.04
N VAL A 332 -5.63 3.43 -17.55
CA VAL A 332 -6.03 4.69 -16.91
C VAL A 332 -6.88 5.54 -17.87
N ASN A 333 -6.43 5.74 -19.10
CA ASN A 333 -7.18 6.50 -20.10
C ASN A 333 -8.53 5.84 -20.46
N GLN A 334 -8.58 4.50 -20.55
CA GLN A 334 -9.81 3.75 -20.82
C GLN A 334 -10.85 3.95 -19.72
N TYR A 335 -10.44 3.99 -18.46
CA TYR A 335 -11.35 4.05 -17.31
C TYR A 335 -11.62 5.47 -16.81
N SER A 336 -10.88 6.48 -17.34
CA SER A 336 -11.12 7.92 -17.07
C SER A 336 -12.21 8.54 -17.95
N ASN A 337 -12.58 7.88 -19.04
CA ASN A 337 -13.65 8.29 -19.96
C ASN A 337 -14.95 7.50 -19.66
#